data_9d65cd73fb35cbe13d53d169584add13
#
_entry.id   9d65cd73fb35cbe13d53d169584add13
#
_cell.length_a   1.000
_cell.length_b   1.000
_cell.length_c   1.000
_cell.angle_alpha   90.00
_cell.angle_beta   90.00
_cell.angle_gamma   90.00
#
_symmetry.space_group_name_H-M   'P 1'
#
loop_
_entity.id
_entity.type
_entity.pdbx_description
1 polymer ?
#
loop_
_entity_poly.entity_id
_entity_poly.type
_entity_poly.pdbx_seq_one_letter_code
_entity_poly.pdbx_strand_id
1 'polypeptide(L)'
;MAKIDLRKSSGIPISYNGADLQPQGLKFKSVSTVNIDEVRPQLLNKSLSCPEIFYKKWLGLDGEDIFSEKKLSVNFYTIQPNLAGIEYVKTKASKCAKYPRLIESVYGGGVVLMQRYNSGDDNRVIKRILKKGDKAIIPAGYAYSIINTRQNSNLIIVEVCCEKSNPEQVLDDNNGMAYYVIRKNAKQETVRNPYYKIVNGIEKIDWDNILKEKGITPKTPIIRQILRNYERYSWLFEKDSDIF
;
A
#
# COMPACT_ATOMS: atom_id res chain seq x y z
N MET A 1 -3.77 18.79 16.71
CA MET A 1 -4.33 18.71 15.33
C MET A 1 -5.82 18.37 15.39
N ALA A 2 -6.60 18.86 14.44
CA ALA A 2 -8.04 18.52 14.38
C ALA A 2 -8.22 17.02 14.06
N LYS A 3 -9.19 16.41 14.72
CA LYS A 3 -9.59 15.02 14.47
C LYS A 3 -10.24 14.92 13.09
N ILE A 4 -9.77 13.99 12.25
CA ILE A 4 -10.29 13.75 10.90
C ILE A 4 -11.22 12.54 10.96
N ASP A 5 -12.47 12.71 10.61
CA ASP A 5 -13.42 11.61 10.47
C ASP A 5 -13.19 10.88 9.13
N LEU A 6 -12.84 9.61 9.20
CA LEU A 6 -12.59 8.75 8.04
C LEU A 6 -13.77 7.83 7.72
N ARG A 7 -14.87 7.86 8.47
CA ARG A 7 -16.03 6.96 8.29
C ARG A 7 -16.55 6.90 6.86
N LYS A 8 -16.65 8.05 6.21
CA LYS A 8 -17.15 8.12 4.83
C LYS A 8 -16.18 7.50 3.83
N SER A 9 -14.87 7.66 4.04
CA SER A 9 -13.83 7.21 3.11
C SER A 9 -13.33 5.79 3.38
N SER A 10 -13.37 5.31 4.63
CA SER A 10 -12.98 3.94 4.97
C SER A 10 -14.14 2.95 4.93
N GLY A 11 -15.38 3.45 5.11
CA GLY A 11 -16.58 2.63 5.21
C GLY A 11 -16.90 2.10 6.60
N ILE A 12 -16.06 2.39 7.60
CA ILE A 12 -16.19 1.99 9.01
C ILE A 12 -16.01 3.17 9.95
N PRO A 13 -16.50 3.08 11.21
CA PRO A 13 -16.40 4.16 12.19
C PRO A 13 -14.97 4.30 12.73
N ILE A 14 -14.11 5.00 12.00
CA ILE A 14 -12.73 5.28 12.36
C ILE A 14 -12.38 6.75 12.13
N SER A 15 -11.53 7.30 12.98
CA SER A 15 -10.99 8.66 12.84
C SER A 15 -9.48 8.65 12.97
N TYR A 16 -8.86 9.77 12.61
CA TYR A 16 -7.42 9.99 12.68
C TYR A 16 -7.12 11.30 13.41
N ASN A 17 -6.26 11.30 14.42
CA ASN A 17 -5.92 12.48 15.24
C ASN A 17 -4.63 13.18 14.83
N GLY A 18 -4.04 12.79 13.70
CA GLY A 18 -2.75 13.29 13.24
C GLY A 18 -1.56 12.37 13.58
N ALA A 19 -1.74 11.46 14.54
CA ALA A 19 -0.73 10.47 14.95
C ALA A 19 -1.25 9.04 14.86
N ASP A 20 -2.50 8.83 15.32
CA ASP A 20 -3.07 7.49 15.48
C ASP A 20 -4.47 7.38 14.89
N LEU A 21 -4.78 6.18 14.39
CA LEU A 21 -6.13 5.78 14.04
C LEU A 21 -6.91 5.45 15.30
N GLN A 22 -8.14 5.90 15.36
CA GLN A 22 -9.06 5.73 16.51
C GLN A 22 -10.34 5.05 16.01
N PRO A 23 -10.38 3.70 15.96
CA PRO A 23 -11.61 2.99 15.64
C PRO A 23 -12.64 3.12 16.79
N GLN A 24 -13.93 3.14 16.45
CA GLN A 24 -15.03 3.19 17.40
C GLN A 24 -15.78 1.86 17.37
N GLY A 25 -15.81 1.16 18.50
CA GLY A 25 -16.39 -0.19 18.60
C GLY A 25 -15.58 -1.30 17.93
N LEU A 26 -14.42 -0.97 17.35
CA LEU A 26 -13.50 -1.87 16.66
C LEU A 26 -12.12 -1.77 17.29
N LYS A 27 -11.25 -2.76 17.06
CA LYS A 27 -9.84 -2.71 17.51
C LYS A 27 -8.92 -3.33 16.46
N PHE A 28 -7.65 -2.99 16.52
CA PHE A 28 -6.61 -3.65 15.74
C PHE A 28 -5.95 -4.75 16.58
N LYS A 29 -5.67 -5.90 15.98
CA LYS A 29 -4.94 -7.00 16.64
C LYS A 29 -3.52 -6.60 17.01
N SER A 30 -2.86 -5.80 16.16
CA SER A 30 -1.55 -5.24 16.45
C SER A 30 -1.33 -3.88 15.78
N VAL A 31 -0.48 -3.06 16.43
CA VAL A 31 -0.01 -1.78 15.90
C VAL A 31 1.51 -1.75 16.05
N SER A 32 2.20 -1.38 14.99
CA SER A 32 3.65 -1.23 15.00
C SER A 32 4.09 0.02 14.26
N THR A 33 5.16 0.65 14.75
CA THR A 33 5.83 1.77 14.08
C THR A 33 7.03 1.23 13.33
N VAL A 34 7.21 1.68 12.10
CA VAL A 34 8.37 1.35 11.27
C VAL A 34 9.24 2.57 11.13
N ASN A 35 10.47 2.43 11.57
CA ASN A 35 11.47 3.49 11.61
C ASN A 35 12.38 3.45 10.38
N ILE A 36 13.18 4.51 10.21
CA ILE A 36 14.13 4.64 9.10
C ILE A 36 15.08 3.43 9.02
N ASP A 37 15.55 2.89 10.14
CA ASP A 37 16.51 1.79 10.16
C ASP A 37 15.97 0.52 9.49
N GLU A 38 14.67 0.26 9.65
CA GLU A 38 14.02 -0.88 9.01
C GLU A 38 13.88 -0.69 7.49
N VAL A 39 13.72 0.56 7.01
CA VAL A 39 13.57 0.88 5.58
C VAL A 39 14.91 1.21 4.93
N ARG A 40 15.94 1.54 5.73
CA ARG A 40 17.30 1.95 5.30
C ARG A 40 17.91 1.09 4.19
N PRO A 41 17.83 -0.26 4.20
CA PRO A 41 18.37 -1.08 3.13
C PRO A 41 17.81 -0.75 1.75
N GLN A 42 16.59 -0.18 1.70
CA GLN A 42 15.86 0.13 0.48
C GLN A 42 15.82 1.62 0.13
N LEU A 43 16.58 2.45 0.83
CA LEU A 43 16.64 3.89 0.55
C LEU A 43 17.67 4.21 -0.53
N LEU A 44 17.38 5.26 -1.30
CA LEU A 44 18.31 5.85 -2.26
C LEU A 44 19.59 6.35 -1.56
N ASN A 45 19.44 6.98 -0.38
CA ASN A 45 20.55 7.38 0.46
C ASN A 45 20.45 6.71 1.83
N LYS A 46 21.34 5.76 2.09
CA LYS A 46 21.37 4.95 3.30
C LYS A 46 22.03 5.65 4.52
N SER A 47 22.69 6.79 4.33
CA SER A 47 23.35 7.52 5.41
C SER A 47 22.43 8.45 6.19
N LEU A 48 21.15 8.54 5.81
CA LEU A 48 20.19 9.42 6.46
C LEU A 48 19.77 8.90 7.82
N SER A 49 19.49 9.83 8.75
CA SER A 49 18.93 9.56 10.08
C SER A 49 17.51 10.12 10.27
N CYS A 50 17.00 10.84 9.30
CA CYS A 50 15.67 11.44 9.34
C CYS A 50 14.90 11.25 8.01
N PRO A 51 13.55 11.21 8.08
CA PRO A 51 12.72 11.24 9.28
C PRO A 51 12.85 9.92 10.07
N GLU A 52 12.72 9.97 11.39
CA GLU A 52 12.84 8.79 12.25
C GLU A 52 11.71 7.78 11.95
N ILE A 53 10.47 8.25 11.91
CA ILE A 53 9.28 7.41 11.65
C ILE A 53 8.88 7.52 10.18
N PHE A 54 8.77 6.38 9.52
CA PHE A 54 8.29 6.29 8.14
C PHE A 54 6.79 6.04 8.08
N TYR A 55 6.30 5.04 8.81
CA TYR A 55 4.88 4.71 8.82
C TYR A 55 4.50 3.85 10.02
N LYS A 56 3.19 3.77 10.29
CA LYS A 56 2.62 2.81 11.23
C LYS A 56 1.79 1.78 10.48
N LYS A 57 1.84 0.54 10.97
CA LYS A 57 1.00 -0.59 10.54
C LYS A 57 -0.06 -0.83 11.61
N TRP A 58 -1.28 -0.97 11.18
CA TRP A 58 -2.45 -1.26 11.98
C TRP A 58 -3.05 -2.54 11.42
N LEU A 59 -2.76 -3.68 12.03
CA LEU A 59 -3.02 -4.99 11.43
C LEU A 59 -4.21 -5.69 12.08
N GLY A 60 -5.02 -6.33 11.23
CA GLY A 60 -6.10 -7.21 11.65
C GLY A 60 -7.19 -6.43 12.38
N LEU A 61 -7.94 -5.60 11.66
CA LEU A 61 -9.12 -4.95 12.21
C LEU A 61 -10.12 -6.02 12.67
N ASP A 62 -10.53 -5.95 13.93
CA ASP A 62 -11.42 -6.88 14.61
C ASP A 62 -12.64 -6.14 15.18
N GLY A 63 -13.76 -6.85 15.34
CA GLY A 63 -15.02 -6.29 15.82
C GLY A 63 -16.16 -6.30 14.81
N GLU A 64 -15.89 -6.75 13.58
CA GLU A 64 -16.88 -7.11 12.57
C GLU A 64 -16.69 -8.61 12.28
N ASP A 65 -17.64 -9.44 12.72
CA ASP A 65 -17.56 -10.91 12.63
C ASP A 65 -17.29 -11.41 11.20
N ILE A 66 -17.81 -10.68 10.21
CA ILE A 66 -17.65 -11.06 8.81
C ILE A 66 -16.17 -11.14 8.37
N PHE A 67 -15.27 -10.35 8.94
CA PHE A 67 -13.85 -10.43 8.55
C PHE A 67 -13.20 -11.69 9.08
N SER A 68 -13.47 -12.07 10.33
CA SER A 68 -12.94 -13.29 10.95
C SER A 68 -13.57 -14.55 10.35
N GLU A 69 -14.88 -14.57 10.20
CA GLU A 69 -15.61 -15.71 9.59
C GLU A 69 -15.17 -15.97 8.16
N LYS A 70 -14.94 -14.90 7.38
CA LYS A 70 -14.55 -14.99 5.97
C LYS A 70 -13.04 -15.05 5.76
N LYS A 71 -12.24 -15.16 6.83
CA LYS A 71 -10.77 -15.26 6.76
C LYS A 71 -10.11 -14.11 5.97
N LEU A 72 -10.67 -12.90 6.12
CA LEU A 72 -10.12 -11.67 5.59
C LEU A 72 -9.32 -10.94 6.66
N SER A 73 -8.19 -10.36 6.26
CA SER A 73 -7.45 -9.39 7.05
C SER A 73 -7.69 -7.99 6.48
N VAL A 74 -8.09 -7.07 7.35
CA VAL A 74 -8.23 -5.64 7.04
C VAL A 74 -7.15 -4.90 7.80
N ASN A 75 -6.24 -4.27 7.08
CA ASN A 75 -5.09 -3.58 7.62
C ASN A 75 -5.12 -2.10 7.20
N PHE A 76 -4.48 -1.26 8.02
CA PHE A 76 -4.27 0.13 7.67
C PHE A 76 -2.78 0.48 7.75
N TYR A 77 -2.38 1.44 6.93
CA TYR A 77 -1.05 2.03 6.94
C TYR A 77 -1.19 3.54 7.03
N THR A 78 -0.47 4.17 7.95
CA THR A 78 -0.38 5.62 8.05
C THR A 78 1.04 6.05 7.73
N ILE A 79 1.24 6.61 6.53
CA ILE A 79 2.56 6.93 5.96
C ILE A 79 2.82 8.43 6.11
N GLN A 80 3.96 8.79 6.71
CA GLN A 80 4.32 10.15 7.05
C GLN A 80 4.51 11.05 5.81
N PRO A 81 4.24 12.37 5.91
CA PRO A 81 4.34 13.32 4.79
C PRO A 81 5.73 13.95 4.70
N ASN A 82 6.79 13.15 4.72
CA ASN A 82 8.17 13.64 4.76
C ASN A 82 8.97 13.18 3.54
N LEU A 83 10.22 13.65 3.50
CA LEU A 83 11.25 13.19 2.59
C LEU A 83 12.40 12.56 3.39
N ALA A 84 12.95 11.48 2.88
CA ALA A 84 14.25 10.95 3.25
C ALA A 84 15.27 11.48 2.25
N GLY A 85 15.90 12.62 2.58
CA GLY A 85 16.66 13.39 1.61
C GLY A 85 15.76 13.93 0.49
N ILE A 86 15.94 13.42 -0.73
CA ILE A 86 15.06 13.74 -1.86
C ILE A 86 14.00 12.68 -2.14
N GLU A 87 14.09 11.51 -1.53
CA GLU A 87 13.13 10.41 -1.72
C GLU A 87 11.91 10.61 -0.84
N TYR A 88 10.72 10.37 -1.39
CA TYR A 88 9.49 10.40 -0.59
C TYR A 88 9.43 9.23 0.39
N VAL A 89 8.90 9.48 1.58
CA VAL A 89 8.66 8.45 2.58
C VAL A 89 7.74 7.36 2.02
N LYS A 90 8.12 6.12 2.27
CA LYS A 90 7.50 4.92 1.70
C LYS A 90 7.42 3.78 2.70
N THR A 91 6.58 2.80 2.39
CA THR A 91 6.64 1.50 3.07
C THR A 91 7.84 0.71 2.58
N LYS A 92 8.41 -0.14 3.44
CA LYS A 92 9.35 -1.17 3.02
C LYS A 92 8.68 -2.08 2.00
N ALA A 93 9.38 -2.46 0.94
CA ALA A 93 8.84 -3.32 -0.09
C ALA A 93 8.48 -4.70 0.49
N SER A 94 7.27 -5.13 0.20
CA SER A 94 6.73 -6.42 0.62
C SER A 94 6.21 -7.17 -0.60
N LYS A 95 6.37 -8.50 -0.61
CA LYS A 95 5.90 -9.37 -1.69
C LYS A 95 4.59 -10.04 -1.29
N CYS A 96 3.64 -10.02 -2.19
CA CYS A 96 2.44 -10.83 -2.13
C CYS A 96 2.75 -12.21 -2.72
N ALA A 97 3.20 -13.17 -1.89
CA ALA A 97 3.72 -14.42 -2.42
C ALA A 97 2.67 -15.28 -3.13
N LYS A 98 1.46 -15.39 -2.58
CA LYS A 98 0.45 -16.36 -3.06
C LYS A 98 -0.92 -15.76 -3.36
N TYR A 99 -1.29 -14.69 -2.70
CA TYR A 99 -2.64 -14.12 -2.79
C TYR A 99 -2.58 -12.65 -3.15
N PRO A 100 -3.50 -12.16 -3.97
CA PRO A 100 -3.58 -10.73 -4.30
C PRO A 100 -4.03 -9.91 -3.08
N ARG A 101 -3.87 -8.60 -3.19
CA ARG A 101 -4.32 -7.61 -2.22
C ARG A 101 -5.09 -6.50 -2.89
N LEU A 102 -6.09 -6.01 -2.21
CA LEU A 102 -6.84 -4.83 -2.62
C LEU A 102 -6.52 -3.69 -1.69
N ILE A 103 -6.06 -2.56 -2.23
CA ILE A 103 -5.76 -1.36 -1.46
C ILE A 103 -6.64 -0.19 -1.88
N GLU A 104 -6.93 0.71 -0.93
CA GLU A 104 -7.62 1.98 -1.18
C GLU A 104 -6.97 3.11 -0.38
N SER A 105 -6.79 4.27 -1.01
CA SER A 105 -6.41 5.48 -0.31
C SER A 105 -7.63 6.11 0.36
N VAL A 106 -7.71 6.04 1.68
CA VAL A 106 -8.83 6.64 2.45
C VAL A 106 -8.58 8.08 2.83
N TYR A 107 -7.31 8.50 2.85
CA TYR A 107 -6.91 9.89 3.11
C TYR A 107 -5.56 10.20 2.47
N GLY A 108 -5.37 11.43 2.01
CA GLY A 108 -4.15 11.87 1.36
C GLY A 108 -4.04 11.41 -0.09
N GLY A 109 -2.82 11.36 -0.58
CA GLY A 109 -2.52 10.91 -1.93
C GLY A 109 -1.06 10.50 -2.07
N GLY A 110 -0.79 9.58 -2.98
CA GLY A 110 0.54 9.02 -3.15
C GLY A 110 0.68 8.19 -4.40
N VAL A 111 1.60 7.25 -4.34
CA VAL A 111 1.90 6.31 -5.41
C VAL A 111 2.06 4.93 -4.82
N VAL A 112 1.55 3.91 -5.49
CA VAL A 112 2.00 2.54 -5.29
C VAL A 112 2.86 2.12 -6.48
N LEU A 113 4.06 1.64 -6.18
CA LEU A 113 4.90 0.92 -7.12
C LEU A 113 4.70 -0.57 -6.90
N MET A 114 4.51 -1.31 -7.97
CA MET A 114 4.41 -2.77 -7.99
C MET A 114 5.46 -3.30 -8.97
N GLN A 115 6.13 -4.37 -8.59
CA GLN A 115 7.17 -4.98 -9.41
C GLN A 115 7.00 -6.48 -9.37
N ARG A 116 6.93 -7.12 -10.54
CA ARG A 116 6.93 -8.57 -10.62
C ARG A 116 8.27 -9.08 -10.05
N TYR A 117 8.18 -9.92 -9.04
CA TYR A 117 9.35 -10.46 -8.37
C TYR A 117 9.63 -11.87 -8.90
N ASN A 118 10.44 -11.94 -9.95
CA ASN A 118 10.95 -13.19 -10.49
C ASN A 118 12.46 -13.24 -10.26
N SER A 119 13.02 -14.44 -10.21
CA SER A 119 14.46 -14.71 -10.10
C SER A 119 15.25 -14.40 -11.38
N GLY A 120 14.63 -13.82 -12.40
CA GLY A 120 15.21 -13.47 -13.70
C GLY A 120 15.13 -11.98 -14.01
N ASP A 121 15.55 -11.62 -15.21
CA ASP A 121 15.66 -10.23 -15.70
C ASP A 121 14.29 -9.55 -16.02
N ASP A 122 13.17 -10.27 -15.89
CA ASP A 122 11.83 -9.73 -16.16
C ASP A 122 11.27 -8.96 -14.96
N ASN A 123 11.71 -7.70 -14.83
CA ASN A 123 11.25 -6.79 -13.81
C ASN A 123 10.10 -5.90 -14.35
N ARG A 124 8.95 -6.51 -14.61
CA ARG A 124 7.74 -5.75 -14.95
C ARG A 124 7.39 -4.80 -13.82
N VAL A 125 7.32 -3.50 -14.09
CA VAL A 125 7.04 -2.47 -13.10
C VAL A 125 5.77 -1.71 -13.48
N ILE A 126 4.88 -1.58 -12.52
CA ILE A 126 3.62 -0.86 -12.64
C ILE A 126 3.58 0.26 -11.59
N LYS A 127 3.11 1.42 -11.98
CA LYS A 127 2.91 2.57 -11.11
C LYS A 127 1.46 3.01 -11.13
N ARG A 128 0.84 3.10 -9.96
CA ARG A 128 -0.49 3.69 -9.79
C ARG A 128 -0.38 4.95 -8.94
N ILE A 129 -0.85 6.07 -9.47
CA ILE A 129 -1.07 7.29 -8.68
C ILE A 129 -2.36 7.08 -7.89
N LEU A 130 -2.34 7.40 -6.59
CA LEU A 130 -3.47 7.27 -5.69
C LEU A 130 -3.92 8.64 -5.22
N LYS A 131 -5.17 8.96 -5.48
CA LYS A 131 -5.92 10.03 -4.84
C LYS A 131 -6.86 9.41 -3.81
N LYS A 132 -7.42 10.23 -2.92
CA LYS A 132 -8.43 9.77 -1.97
C LYS A 132 -9.58 9.06 -2.70
N GLY A 133 -9.88 7.82 -2.32
CA GLY A 133 -10.87 6.93 -2.91
C GLY A 133 -10.35 6.04 -4.04
N ASP A 134 -9.15 6.31 -4.58
CA ASP A 134 -8.55 5.46 -5.60
C ASP A 134 -8.14 4.11 -5.02
N LYS A 135 -8.29 3.09 -5.84
CA LYS A 135 -8.02 1.70 -5.50
C LYS A 135 -6.98 1.10 -6.44
N ALA A 136 -6.28 0.09 -5.95
CA ALA A 136 -5.39 -0.73 -6.77
C ALA A 136 -5.43 -2.18 -6.28
N ILE A 137 -5.23 -3.09 -7.20
CA ILE A 137 -5.02 -4.51 -6.90
C ILE A 137 -3.53 -4.78 -7.03
N ILE A 138 -2.96 -5.41 -6.02
CA ILE A 138 -1.58 -5.90 -6.03
C ILE A 138 -1.65 -7.39 -6.31
N PRO A 139 -1.20 -7.86 -7.49
CA PRO A 139 -1.30 -9.27 -7.85
C PRO A 139 -0.40 -10.15 -6.98
N ALA A 140 -0.73 -11.44 -6.91
CA ALA A 140 0.18 -12.43 -6.39
C ALA A 140 1.50 -12.40 -7.17
N GLY A 141 2.62 -12.70 -6.50
CA GLY A 141 3.95 -12.67 -7.11
C GLY A 141 4.58 -11.28 -7.27
N TYR A 142 3.84 -10.20 -7.00
CA TYR A 142 4.38 -8.84 -7.06
C TYR A 142 4.88 -8.35 -5.70
N ALA A 143 6.07 -7.72 -5.71
CA ALA A 143 6.52 -6.85 -4.65
C ALA A 143 5.87 -5.48 -4.81
N TYR A 144 5.60 -4.77 -3.70
CA TYR A 144 5.01 -3.44 -3.74
C TYR A 144 5.55 -2.55 -2.63
N SER A 145 5.53 -1.26 -2.88
CA SER A 145 5.82 -0.21 -1.91
C SER A 145 4.83 0.94 -2.11
N ILE A 146 4.30 1.46 -1.01
CA ILE A 146 3.35 2.59 -1.00
C ILE A 146 4.11 3.83 -0.56
N ILE A 147 4.00 4.90 -1.34
CA ILE A 147 4.83 6.11 -1.22
C ILE A 147 3.89 7.29 -0.98
N ASN A 148 4.12 8.04 0.10
CA ASN A 148 3.40 9.30 0.33
C ASN A 148 4.07 10.44 -0.43
N THR A 149 3.43 10.93 -1.49
CA THR A 149 3.96 12.03 -2.30
C THR A 149 3.45 13.41 -1.89
N ARG A 150 2.72 13.48 -0.76
CA ARG A 150 2.31 14.74 -0.13
C ARG A 150 3.30 15.13 0.97
N GLN A 151 3.53 16.43 1.16
CA GLN A 151 4.44 16.93 2.19
C GLN A 151 3.72 17.49 3.41
N ASN A 152 2.43 17.71 3.31
CA ASN A 152 1.61 18.35 4.34
C ASN A 152 0.49 17.47 4.91
N SER A 153 0.38 16.26 4.45
CA SER A 153 -0.66 15.33 4.91
C SER A 153 -0.20 13.88 4.86
N ASN A 154 -0.52 13.12 5.88
CA ASN A 154 -0.31 11.68 5.87
C ASN A 154 -1.08 11.01 4.73
N LEU A 155 -0.55 9.92 4.24
CA LEU A 155 -1.27 8.99 3.37
C LEU A 155 -1.80 7.85 4.23
N ILE A 156 -3.11 7.65 4.24
CA ILE A 156 -3.75 6.54 4.95
C ILE A 156 -4.34 5.59 3.92
N ILE A 157 -3.85 4.36 3.96
CA ILE A 157 -4.27 3.27 3.08
C ILE A 157 -4.99 2.22 3.91
N VAL A 158 -6.12 1.73 3.40
CA VAL A 158 -6.68 0.45 3.82
C VAL A 158 -6.23 -0.64 2.85
N GLU A 159 -5.89 -1.79 3.39
CA GLU A 159 -5.54 -3.00 2.65
C GLU A 159 -6.45 -4.12 3.08
N VAL A 160 -7.01 -4.84 2.11
CA VAL A 160 -7.79 -6.07 2.34
C VAL A 160 -7.13 -7.21 1.60
N CYS A 161 -6.90 -8.31 2.32
CA CYS A 161 -6.27 -9.51 1.77
C CYS A 161 -6.79 -10.76 2.49
N CYS A 162 -6.47 -11.93 1.93
CA CYS A 162 -6.68 -13.20 2.62
C CYS A 162 -5.86 -13.23 3.91
N GLU A 163 -6.43 -13.71 5.02
CA GLU A 163 -5.74 -13.82 6.31
C GLU A 163 -4.47 -14.69 6.23
N LYS A 164 -4.44 -15.66 5.32
CA LYS A 164 -3.26 -16.49 5.04
C LYS A 164 -2.17 -15.78 4.22
N SER A 165 -2.43 -14.56 3.77
CA SER A 165 -1.47 -13.77 2.98
C SER A 165 -0.46 -13.10 3.89
N ASN A 166 0.62 -13.80 4.23
CA ASN A 166 1.75 -13.21 4.96
C ASN A 166 2.66 -12.49 3.95
N PRO A 167 2.85 -11.17 4.08
CA PRO A 167 3.78 -10.46 3.22
C PRO A 167 5.22 -10.81 3.62
N GLU A 168 6.04 -11.16 2.64
CA GLU A 168 7.48 -11.32 2.79
C GLU A 168 8.15 -9.98 2.53
N GLN A 169 9.11 -9.60 3.39
CA GLN A 169 9.99 -8.46 3.10
C GLN A 169 11.02 -8.89 2.07
N VAL A 170 11.18 -8.11 1.02
CA VAL A 170 12.02 -8.44 -0.12
C VAL A 170 12.78 -7.22 -0.61
N LEU A 171 13.72 -7.43 -1.54
CA LEU A 171 14.45 -6.39 -2.27
C LEU A 171 15.47 -5.60 -1.42
N ASP A 172 15.87 -6.07 -0.25
CA ASP A 172 16.93 -5.41 0.53
C ASP A 172 18.28 -5.48 -0.21
N ASP A 173 18.60 -6.61 -0.85
CA ASP A 173 19.82 -6.81 -1.64
C ASP A 173 19.86 -5.94 -2.90
N ASN A 174 18.70 -5.59 -3.43
CA ASN A 174 18.56 -4.72 -4.60
C ASN A 174 18.38 -3.22 -4.24
N ASN A 175 18.55 -2.86 -2.97
CA ASN A 175 18.29 -1.51 -2.46
C ASN A 175 16.86 -1.02 -2.76
N GLY A 176 15.87 -1.91 -2.69
CA GLY A 176 14.46 -1.61 -2.87
C GLY A 176 13.93 -1.90 -4.26
N MET A 177 12.87 -1.21 -4.64
CA MET A 177 12.19 -1.35 -5.93
C MET A 177 13.09 -0.90 -7.10
N ALA A 178 12.78 -1.34 -8.32
CA ALA A 178 13.52 -0.94 -9.53
C ALA A 178 13.43 0.57 -9.86
N TYR A 179 12.54 1.27 -9.19
CA TYR A 179 12.41 2.73 -9.27
C TYR A 179 12.25 3.34 -7.89
N TYR A 180 12.82 4.56 -7.74
CA TYR A 180 12.56 5.46 -6.62
C TYR A 180 11.61 6.56 -7.04
N VAL A 181 10.80 7.05 -6.11
CA VAL A 181 9.99 8.25 -6.29
C VAL A 181 10.61 9.37 -5.47
N ILE A 182 11.08 10.39 -6.15
CA ILE A 182 11.85 11.48 -5.57
C ILE A 182 11.18 12.83 -5.81
N ARG A 183 11.60 13.82 -5.04
CA ARG A 183 11.30 15.23 -5.28
C ARG A 183 12.51 15.92 -5.84
N LYS A 184 12.40 16.44 -7.07
CA LYS A 184 13.41 17.21 -7.73
C LYS A 184 12.78 18.50 -8.30
N ASN A 185 13.39 19.66 -8.02
CA ASN A 185 12.88 20.97 -8.46
C ASN A 185 11.37 21.15 -8.14
N ALA A 186 10.97 20.84 -6.91
CA ALA A 186 9.59 20.87 -6.43
C ALA A 186 8.59 19.94 -7.17
N LYS A 187 9.05 19.11 -8.10
CA LYS A 187 8.24 18.16 -8.86
C LYS A 187 8.50 16.72 -8.37
N GLN A 188 7.48 15.88 -8.49
CA GLN A 188 7.60 14.44 -8.30
C GLN A 188 8.20 13.82 -9.55
N GLU A 189 9.31 13.12 -9.39
CA GLU A 189 9.94 12.33 -10.44
C GLU A 189 10.03 10.86 -10.03
N THR A 190 10.08 9.99 -11.02
CA THR A 190 10.34 8.55 -10.83
C THR A 190 11.65 8.25 -11.53
N VAL A 191 12.65 7.85 -10.76
CA VAL A 191 14.02 7.60 -11.25
C VAL A 191 14.38 6.14 -11.10
N ARG A 192 15.15 5.62 -12.04
CA ARG A 192 15.61 4.24 -12.03
C ARG A 192 16.53 3.98 -10.84
N ASN A 193 16.37 2.83 -10.20
CA ASN A 193 17.30 2.33 -9.22
C ASN A 193 18.55 1.77 -9.93
N PRO A 194 19.75 2.32 -9.70
CA PRO A 194 20.97 1.93 -10.43
C PRO A 194 21.45 0.50 -10.13
N TYR A 195 20.96 -0.11 -9.06
CA TYR A 195 21.32 -1.48 -8.70
C TYR A 195 20.66 -2.54 -9.60
N TYR A 196 19.68 -2.16 -10.40
CA TYR A 196 19.09 -3.05 -11.41
C TYR A 196 19.81 -2.89 -12.73
N LYS A 197 20.42 -3.97 -13.23
CA LYS A 197 21.10 -3.99 -14.53
C LYS A 197 20.11 -3.78 -15.68
N ILE A 198 19.03 -4.52 -15.64
CA ILE A 198 17.95 -4.46 -16.63
C ILE A 198 16.66 -4.01 -15.91
N VAL A 199 15.99 -3.00 -16.43
CA VAL A 199 14.68 -2.55 -15.95
C VAL A 199 13.81 -2.23 -17.13
N ASN A 200 12.68 -2.91 -17.23
CA ASN A 200 11.63 -2.57 -18.16
C ASN A 200 11.02 -1.20 -17.81
N GLY A 201 10.50 -0.50 -18.79
CA GLY A 201 9.76 0.74 -18.56
C GLY A 201 8.57 0.52 -17.64
N ILE A 202 8.10 1.62 -17.03
CA ILE A 202 6.90 1.56 -16.19
C ILE A 202 5.69 1.37 -17.10
N GLU A 203 4.96 0.31 -16.89
CA GLU A 203 3.78 -0.03 -17.66
C GLU A 203 2.57 0.84 -17.27
N LYS A 204 1.80 1.19 -18.28
CA LYS A 204 0.50 1.85 -18.12
C LYS A 204 -0.59 0.79 -18.08
N ILE A 205 -1.38 0.82 -17.04
CA ILE A 205 -2.48 -0.11 -16.80
C ILE A 205 -3.81 0.64 -16.86
N ASP A 206 -4.79 0.07 -17.54
CA ASP A 206 -6.18 0.55 -17.50
C ASP A 206 -6.85 0.07 -16.21
N TRP A 207 -6.62 0.84 -15.16
CA TRP A 207 -7.14 0.53 -13.82
C TRP A 207 -8.66 0.53 -13.75
N ASP A 208 -9.32 1.35 -14.53
CA ASP A 208 -10.78 1.46 -14.48
C ASP A 208 -11.43 0.20 -15.05
N ASN A 209 -10.85 -0.36 -16.12
CA ASN A 209 -11.30 -1.62 -16.69
C ASN A 209 -11.06 -2.79 -15.71
N ILE A 210 -9.83 -2.92 -15.17
CA ILE A 210 -9.49 -4.00 -14.23
C ILE A 210 -10.38 -3.97 -12.97
N LEU A 211 -10.56 -2.79 -12.38
CA LEU A 211 -11.40 -2.66 -11.19
C LEU A 211 -12.86 -3.02 -11.52
N LYS A 212 -13.36 -2.63 -12.68
CA LYS A 212 -14.70 -2.97 -13.16
C LYS A 212 -14.87 -4.48 -13.36
N GLU A 213 -13.92 -5.14 -14.02
CA GLU A 213 -13.92 -6.60 -14.22
C GLU A 213 -13.93 -7.37 -12.91
N LYS A 214 -13.20 -6.90 -11.91
CA LYS A 214 -13.21 -7.45 -10.54
C LYS A 214 -14.42 -7.00 -9.71
N GLY A 215 -15.37 -6.28 -10.31
CA GLY A 215 -16.60 -5.83 -9.67
C GLY A 215 -16.41 -4.74 -8.62
N ILE A 216 -15.28 -4.02 -8.67
CA ILE A 216 -14.94 -2.97 -7.70
C ILE A 216 -15.53 -1.64 -8.14
N THR A 217 -16.34 -1.04 -7.30
CA THR A 217 -16.96 0.26 -7.55
C THR A 217 -16.03 1.40 -7.10
N PRO A 218 -15.69 2.37 -7.97
CA PRO A 218 -14.76 3.43 -7.62
C PRO A 218 -15.19 4.28 -6.42
N LYS A 219 -16.45 4.69 -6.36
CA LYS A 219 -16.97 5.66 -5.38
C LYS A 219 -17.29 5.09 -3.99
N THR A 220 -17.43 3.78 -3.87
CA THR A 220 -17.79 3.14 -2.59
C THR A 220 -16.53 2.61 -1.90
N PRO A 221 -16.32 2.83 -0.59
CA PRO A 221 -15.20 2.24 0.14
C PRO A 221 -15.15 0.72 0.03
N ILE A 222 -13.94 0.15 -0.12
CA ILE A 222 -13.77 -1.31 -0.33
C ILE A 222 -14.33 -2.13 0.82
N ILE A 223 -14.14 -1.69 2.06
CA ILE A 223 -14.69 -2.41 3.23
C ILE A 223 -16.21 -2.49 3.12
N ARG A 224 -16.88 -1.39 2.79
CA ARG A 224 -18.34 -1.36 2.64
C ARG A 224 -18.82 -2.22 1.47
N GLN A 225 -18.07 -2.30 0.39
CA GLN A 225 -18.39 -3.17 -0.73
C GLN A 225 -18.31 -4.65 -0.32
N ILE A 226 -17.25 -5.04 0.39
CA ILE A 226 -17.04 -6.40 0.89
C ILE A 226 -18.14 -6.79 1.88
N LEU A 227 -18.48 -5.91 2.84
CA LEU A 227 -19.56 -6.14 3.80
C LEU A 227 -20.93 -6.35 3.13
N ARG A 228 -21.17 -5.73 1.98
CA ARG A 228 -22.44 -5.87 1.23
C ARG A 228 -22.51 -7.12 0.36
N ASN A 229 -21.41 -7.52 -0.23
CA ASN A 229 -21.35 -8.64 -1.17
C ASN A 229 -19.97 -9.27 -1.15
N TYR A 230 -19.70 -10.08 -0.15
CA TYR A 230 -18.44 -10.78 0.04
C TYR A 230 -18.07 -11.70 -1.14
N GLU A 231 -19.05 -12.43 -1.67
CA GLU A 231 -18.83 -13.44 -2.73
C GLU A 231 -18.16 -12.88 -3.98
N ARG A 232 -18.40 -11.59 -4.26
CA ARG A 232 -17.75 -10.88 -5.38
C ARG A 232 -16.23 -10.77 -5.19
N TYR A 233 -15.73 -10.92 -3.98
CA TYR A 233 -14.31 -10.77 -3.62
C TYR A 233 -13.62 -12.11 -3.37
N SER A 234 -14.23 -13.24 -3.80
CA SER A 234 -13.65 -14.59 -3.69
C SER A 234 -12.28 -14.70 -4.35
N TRP A 235 -12.01 -13.90 -5.39
CA TRP A 235 -10.72 -13.84 -6.07
C TRP A 235 -9.55 -13.45 -5.14
N LEU A 236 -9.79 -12.82 -3.99
CA LEU A 236 -8.76 -12.54 -2.98
C LEU A 236 -8.18 -13.82 -2.35
N PHE A 237 -8.83 -14.95 -2.52
CA PHE A 237 -8.40 -16.26 -2.04
C PHE A 237 -7.83 -17.16 -3.14
N GLU A 238 -7.85 -16.70 -4.38
CA GLU A 238 -7.30 -17.43 -5.51
C GLU A 238 -5.79 -17.24 -5.53
N LYS A 239 -5.05 -18.35 -5.57
CA LYS A 239 -3.60 -18.33 -5.69
C LYS A 239 -3.23 -18.00 -7.14
N ASP A 240 -2.16 -17.21 -7.29
CA ASP A 240 -1.55 -16.94 -8.59
C ASP A 240 -2.55 -16.42 -9.66
N SER A 241 -3.58 -15.67 -9.23
CA SER A 241 -4.52 -15.07 -10.16
C SER A 241 -3.81 -14.05 -11.06
N ASP A 242 -3.74 -14.32 -12.36
CA ASP A 242 -3.35 -13.31 -13.35
C ASP A 242 -4.39 -12.17 -13.33
N ILE A 243 -3.94 -11.00 -12.93
CA ILE A 243 -4.78 -9.81 -12.83
C ILE A 243 -4.47 -8.84 -13.96
N PHE A 244 -3.30 -8.99 -14.63
CA PHE A 244 -2.83 -8.15 -15.73
C PHE A 244 -2.44 -8.98 -16.96
#